data_e270b1acf737d16a77f3c69b1e2e3c76
#
_entry.id   e270b1acf737d16a77f3c69b1e2e3c76
#
_cell.length_a   1.000
_cell.length_b   1.000
_cell.length_c   1.000
_cell.angle_alpha   90.00
_cell.angle_beta   90.00
_cell.angle_gamma   90.00
#
_symmetry.space_group_name_H-M   'P 1'
#
loop_
_entity.id
_entity.type
_entity.pdbx_description
1 polymer ?
#
loop_
_entity_poly.entity_id
_entity_poly.type
_entity_poly.pdbx_seq_one_letter_code
_entity_poly.pdbx_strand_id
1 'polypeptide(L)' 'MATMQALVIGVERNRLLVLDFSTRRRVNVNTPSARRFHRGDIVRIRYNGVMTASIPPQIYAQNIFAIPRGIFW' A
#
# COMPACT_ATOMS: atom_id res chain seq x y z
N MET A 1 14.00 4.43 6.82
CA MET A 1 12.71 3.71 6.62
C MET A 1 11.64 4.68 6.20
N ALA A 2 10.92 4.37 5.15
CA ALA A 2 9.86 5.25 4.65
C ALA A 2 8.49 4.69 5.03
N THR A 3 7.50 5.58 5.06
CA THR A 3 6.11 5.24 5.36
C THR A 3 5.22 5.87 4.31
N MET A 4 4.26 5.08 3.83
CA MET A 4 3.28 5.50 2.85
C MET A 4 1.89 5.25 3.41
N GLN A 5 0.99 6.22 3.28
CA GLN A 5 -0.44 6.00 3.55
C GLN A 5 -1.16 5.96 2.21
N ALA A 6 -2.01 4.96 2.05
CA ALA A 6 -2.60 4.71 0.75
C ALA A 6 -3.96 4.01 0.86
N LEU A 7 -4.71 4.09 -0.21
CA LEU A 7 -5.99 3.39 -0.37
C LEU A 7 -5.76 2.14 -1.22
N VAL A 8 -6.21 1.00 -0.73
CA VAL A 8 -6.15 -0.26 -1.50
C VAL A 8 -7.21 -0.21 -2.59
N ILE A 9 -6.77 -0.31 -3.84
CA ILE A 9 -7.68 -0.31 -5.00
C ILE A 9 -7.66 -1.63 -5.77
N GLY A 10 -6.73 -2.53 -5.46
CA GLY A 10 -6.71 -3.86 -6.04
C GLY A 10 -5.94 -4.82 -5.15
N VAL A 11 -6.36 -6.08 -5.14
CA VAL A 11 -5.73 -7.13 -4.33
C VAL A 11 -5.40 -8.31 -5.23
N GLU A 12 -4.13 -8.70 -5.24
CA GLU A 12 -3.65 -9.90 -5.91
C GLU A 12 -3.01 -10.83 -4.87
N ARG A 13 -2.52 -11.97 -5.32
CA ARG A 13 -1.98 -12.98 -4.39
C ARG A 13 -0.87 -12.43 -3.50
N ASN A 14 0.13 -11.80 -4.10
CA ASN A 14 1.32 -11.31 -3.38
C ASN A 14 1.55 -9.83 -3.65
N ARG A 15 0.49 -9.10 -4.01
CA ARG A 15 0.64 -7.70 -4.39
C ARG A 15 -0.65 -6.95 -4.16
N LEU A 16 -0.52 -5.73 -3.66
CA LEU A 16 -1.63 -4.78 -3.59
C LEU A 16 -1.39 -3.67 -4.60
N LEU A 17 -2.45 -3.25 -5.26
CA LEU A 17 -2.41 -1.99 -5.98
C LEU A 17 -3.02 -0.94 -5.07
N VAL A 18 -2.27 0.11 -4.80
CA VAL A 18 -2.71 1.17 -3.89
C VAL A 18 -2.61 2.53 -4.55
N LEU A 19 -3.40 3.47 -4.04
CA LEU A 19 -3.29 4.87 -4.41
C LEU A 19 -2.57 5.60 -3.26
N ASP A 20 -1.36 6.07 -3.53
CA ASP A 20 -0.56 6.82 -2.57
C ASP A 20 -1.20 8.19 -2.35
N PHE A 21 -1.59 8.50 -1.11
CA PHE A 21 -2.24 9.77 -0.81
C PHE A 21 -1.31 10.97 -1.00
N SER A 22 -0.02 10.77 -0.81
CA SER A 22 0.96 11.86 -0.92
C SER A 22 1.16 12.30 -2.37
N THR A 23 1.35 11.37 -3.27
CA THR A 23 1.64 11.66 -4.68
C THR A 23 0.42 11.54 -5.57
N ARG A 24 -0.66 10.91 -5.08
CA ARG A 24 -1.86 10.57 -5.84
C ARG A 24 -1.58 9.66 -7.02
N ARG A 25 -0.53 8.85 -6.91
CA ARG A 25 -0.15 7.88 -7.93
C ARG A 25 -0.44 6.47 -7.47
N ARG A 26 -0.68 5.60 -8.44
CA ARG A 26 -0.83 4.17 -8.19
C ARG A 26 0.54 3.57 -7.94
N VAL A 27 0.60 2.66 -6.96
CA VAL A 27 1.83 1.97 -6.60
C VAL A 27 1.51 0.50 -6.40
N ASN A 28 2.33 -0.38 -6.96
CA ASN A 28 2.26 -1.81 -6.68
C ASN A 28 3.08 -2.09 -5.43
N VAL A 29 2.42 -2.69 -4.43
CA VAL A 29 3.05 -3.04 -3.17
C VAL A 29 3.21 -4.55 -3.12
N ASN A 30 4.45 -5.02 -3.20
CA ASN A 30 4.74 -6.44 -3.11
C ASN A 30 4.77 -6.86 -1.65
N THR A 31 3.94 -7.82 -1.30
CA THR A 31 3.81 -8.32 0.06
C THR A 31 3.18 -9.70 0.07
N PRO A 32 3.70 -10.64 0.88
CA PRO A 32 3.05 -11.95 1.02
C PRO A 32 1.74 -11.88 1.77
N SER A 33 1.43 -10.74 2.43
CA SER A 33 0.22 -10.56 3.22
C SER A 33 -0.90 -9.87 2.44
N ALA A 34 -0.80 -9.77 1.12
CA ALA A 34 -1.75 -8.98 0.33
C ALA A 34 -3.21 -9.39 0.57
N ARG A 35 -3.48 -10.68 0.73
CA ARG A 35 -4.86 -11.17 0.89
C ARG A 35 -5.50 -10.83 2.22
N ARG A 36 -4.73 -10.30 3.17
CA ARG A 36 -5.28 -9.84 4.45
C ARG A 36 -6.01 -8.51 4.32
N PHE A 37 -5.87 -7.85 3.17
CA PHE A 37 -6.45 -6.53 2.95
C PHE A 37 -7.52 -6.60 1.87
N HIS A 38 -8.39 -5.59 1.85
CA HIS A 38 -9.52 -5.52 0.93
C HIS A 38 -9.52 -4.19 0.20
N ARG A 39 -10.09 -4.18 -0.98
CA ARG A 39 -10.32 -2.93 -1.70
C ARG A 39 -11.10 -1.97 -0.83
N GLY A 40 -10.64 -0.72 -0.79
CA GLY A 40 -11.23 0.30 0.06
C GLY A 40 -10.56 0.45 1.42
N ASP A 41 -9.69 -0.46 1.82
CA ASP A 41 -8.94 -0.30 3.05
C ASP A 41 -7.96 0.85 2.92
N ILE A 42 -7.83 1.62 3.99
CA ILE A 42 -6.75 2.61 4.11
C ILE A 42 -5.64 1.93 4.89
N VAL A 43 -4.44 1.97 4.35
CA VAL A 43 -3.30 1.27 4.93
C VAL A 43 -2.12 2.20 5.14
N ARG A 44 -1.30 1.86 6.14
CA ARG A 44 0.01 2.47 6.34
C ARG A 44 1.05 1.41 6.03
N ILE A 45 1.95 1.74 5.11
CA ILE A 45 2.95 0.80 4.59
C ILE A 45 4.33 1.31 4.97
N ARG A 46 5.11 0.45 5.60
CA ARG A 46 6.53 0.74 5.89
C ARG A 46 7.38 -0.01 4.89
N TYR A 47 8.34 0.67 4.31
CA TYR A 47 9.25 0.09 3.33
C TYR A 47 10.61 0.81 3.39
N ASN A 48 11.59 0.32 2.63
CA ASN A 48 12.94 0.83 2.70
C ASN A 48 13.17 2.17 1.98
N GLY A 49 12.13 2.75 1.41
CA GLY A 49 12.23 4.02 0.69
C GLY A 49 12.56 3.87 -0.79
N VAL A 50 12.83 2.66 -1.24
CA VAL A 50 13.16 2.42 -2.65
C VAL A 50 11.88 2.15 -3.43
N MET A 51 11.70 2.87 -4.53
CA MET A 51 10.59 2.70 -5.44
C MET A 51 11.15 2.54 -6.84
N THR A 52 10.70 1.51 -7.56
CA THR A 52 11.20 1.27 -8.90
C THR A 52 10.68 2.34 -9.87
N ALA A 53 11.37 2.47 -11.00
CA ALA A 53 10.97 3.42 -12.05
C ALA A 53 9.90 2.85 -13.00
N SER A 54 9.35 1.68 -12.71
CA SER A 54 8.30 1.07 -13.54
C SER A 54 6.99 1.84 -13.46
N ILE A 55 6.03 1.50 -14.33
CA ILE A 55 4.71 2.11 -14.37
C ILE A 55 3.67 1.00 -14.23
N PRO A 56 2.93 0.95 -13.12
CA PRO A 56 3.13 1.75 -11.91
C PRO A 56 4.43 1.38 -11.20
N PRO A 57 5.00 2.29 -10.41
CA PRO A 57 6.17 1.96 -9.63
C PRO A 57 5.87 0.89 -8.60
N GLN A 58 6.90 0.19 -8.14
CA GLN A 58 6.76 -0.91 -7.19
C GLN A 58 7.59 -0.64 -5.95
N ILE A 59 7.03 -1.03 -4.81
CA ILE A 59 7.75 -1.08 -3.53
C ILE A 59 7.60 -2.48 -2.93
N TYR A 60 8.49 -2.80 -2.00
CA TYR A 60 8.42 -4.03 -1.21
C TYR A 60 8.11 -3.66 0.23
N ALA A 61 6.94 -4.04 0.69
CA ALA A 61 6.50 -3.69 2.04
C ALA A 61 7.23 -4.54 3.07
N GLN A 62 7.67 -3.89 4.15
CA GLN A 62 8.16 -4.59 5.34
C GLN A 62 7.01 -4.84 6.31
N ASN A 63 6.12 -3.85 6.46
CA ASN A 63 4.95 -3.96 7.31
C ASN A 63 3.80 -3.21 6.67
N ILE A 64 2.58 -3.72 6.81
CA ILE A 64 1.37 -3.06 6.37
C ILE A 64 0.34 -3.14 7.48
N PHE A 65 -0.25 -1.99 7.82
CA PHE A 65 -1.28 -1.91 8.85
C PHE A 65 -2.53 -1.28 8.26
N ALA A 66 -3.67 -1.94 8.43
CA ALA A 66 -4.95 -1.34 8.10
C ALA A 66 -5.28 -0.28 9.14
N ILE A 67 -5.74 0.88 8.69
CA ILE A 67 -6.14 1.96 9.57
C ILE A 67 -7.65 1.86 9.79
N PRO A 68 -8.12 1.63 11.02
CA PRO A 68 -9.55 1.51 11.29
C PRO A 68 -10.28 2.81 10.95
N ARG A 69 -11.36 2.71 10.19
CA ARG A 69 -12.09 3.89 9.74
C ARG A 69 -12.84 4.60 10.88
N GLY A 70 -13.30 3.84 11.85
CA GLY A 70 -14.11 4.38 12.93
C GLY A 70 -13.40 5.39 13.82
N ILE A 71 -12.07 5.44 13.79
CA ILE A 71 -11.31 6.35 14.66
C ILE A 71 -11.30 7.79 14.14
N PHE A 72 -11.86 8.04 12.99
CA PHE A 72 -11.86 9.38 12.38
C PHE A 72 -13.12 10.18 12.69
N TRP A 73 -13.99 9.65 13.51
CA TRP A 73 -15.23 10.33 13.91
C TRP A 73 -15.12 11.14 15.19
#